data_0e362f9f0697e08a95760b12cd17cdf1
#
_entry.id   0e362f9f0697e08a95760b12cd17cdf1
#
_cell.length_a   1.000
_cell.length_b   1.000
_cell.length_c   1.000
_cell.angle_alpha   90.00
_cell.angle_beta   90.00
_cell.angle_gamma   90.00
#
_symmetry.space_group_name_H-M   'P 1'
#
loop_
_entity.id
_entity.type
_entity.pdbx_description
1 polymer ?
#
loop_
_entity_poly.entity_id
_entity_poly.type
_entity_poly.pdbx_seq_one_letter_code
_entity_poly.pdbx_strand_id
1 'polypeptide(L)'
;MKKAWLWLLLPVALLLLVLLHVHSLARLAPSEIGRQVPVLMYHAVGDDCWGEEHLFVRPAELEQQLQYLSENGYETIFFEDLAHLERYEKPVILTFDDGYDDNYTLLLPLLQKYHMKATIFMIAGDIGGPHKLTQPQLRELTQSGLVSIQSHGWSHKNMADMGWTALVCELLRSKLALTLACGRVPTAVSYPNGK
;
A
#
# COMPACT_ATOMS: atom_id res chain seq x y z
N MET A 1 46.71 1.88 -17.41
CA MET A 1 45.99 3.15 -17.12
C MET A 1 44.53 3.20 -17.56
N LYS A 2 43.86 2.09 -17.93
CA LYS A 2 42.45 2.10 -18.48
C LYS A 2 41.33 1.79 -17.49
N LYS A 3 41.59 1.47 -16.22
CA LYS A 3 40.54 1.08 -15.24
C LYS A 3 40.10 2.18 -14.27
N ALA A 4 40.82 3.29 -14.16
CA ALA A 4 40.48 4.36 -13.20
C ALA A 4 39.23 5.16 -13.61
N TRP A 5 38.91 5.24 -14.87
CA TRP A 5 37.75 5.99 -15.39
C TRP A 5 36.41 5.30 -15.11
N LEU A 6 36.41 3.98 -14.95
CA LEU A 6 35.18 3.25 -14.63
C LEU A 6 34.60 3.62 -13.24
N TRP A 7 35.48 3.91 -12.29
CA TRP A 7 35.07 4.29 -10.92
C TRP A 7 34.52 5.71 -10.84
N LEU A 8 34.82 6.59 -11.78
CA LEU A 8 34.27 7.93 -11.89
C LEU A 8 32.90 7.93 -12.59
N LEU A 9 32.61 6.94 -13.44
CA LEU A 9 31.32 6.83 -14.15
C LEU A 9 30.18 6.33 -13.27
N LEU A 10 30.46 5.50 -12.27
CA LEU A 10 29.45 4.97 -11.35
C LEU A 10 28.74 6.07 -10.53
N PRO A 11 29.43 7.01 -9.85
CA PRO A 11 28.75 8.08 -9.10
C PRO A 11 28.03 9.06 -10.03
N VAL A 12 28.52 9.29 -11.24
CA VAL A 12 27.85 10.15 -12.23
C VAL A 12 26.56 9.48 -12.73
N ALA A 13 26.58 8.18 -13.01
CA ALA A 13 25.39 7.44 -13.41
C ALA A 13 24.35 7.39 -12.29
N LEU A 14 24.80 7.20 -11.03
CA LEU A 14 23.92 7.23 -9.86
C LEU A 14 23.28 8.61 -9.67
N LEU A 15 24.07 9.67 -9.81
CA LEU A 15 23.59 11.05 -9.73
C LEU A 15 22.57 11.36 -10.83
N LEU A 16 22.81 10.91 -12.06
CA LEU A 16 21.89 11.07 -13.19
C LEU A 16 20.58 10.30 -12.95
N LEU A 17 20.64 9.08 -12.39
CA LEU A 17 19.46 8.31 -12.02
C LEU A 17 18.64 9.01 -10.91
N VAL A 18 19.32 9.58 -9.91
CA VAL A 18 18.67 10.36 -8.85
C VAL A 18 18.03 11.61 -9.43
N LEU A 19 18.74 12.35 -10.29
CA LEU A 19 18.20 13.56 -10.93
C LEU A 19 17.02 13.26 -11.86
N LEU A 20 17.07 12.15 -12.62
CA LEU A 20 15.95 11.70 -13.44
C LEU A 20 14.74 11.30 -12.58
N HIS A 21 14.99 10.65 -11.43
CA HIS A 21 13.93 10.28 -10.50
C HIS A 21 13.29 11.51 -9.83
N VAL A 22 14.10 12.46 -9.36
CA VAL A 22 13.63 13.76 -8.82
C VAL A 22 12.87 14.55 -9.88
N HIS A 23 13.34 14.55 -11.12
CA HIS A 23 12.67 15.27 -12.23
C HIS A 23 11.32 14.61 -12.62
N SER A 24 11.20 13.29 -12.47
CA SER A 24 9.93 12.59 -12.69
C SER A 24 8.90 12.92 -11.59
N LEU A 25 9.35 13.12 -10.34
CA LEU A 25 8.51 13.54 -9.22
C LEU A 25 8.03 15.01 -9.33
N ALA A 26 8.81 15.85 -10.02
CA ALA A 26 8.46 17.27 -10.21
C ALA A 26 7.43 17.54 -11.32
N ARG A 27 6.91 16.52 -11.98
CA ARG A 27 5.94 16.64 -13.09
C ARG A 27 4.48 16.54 -12.66
N LEU A 28 4.17 16.67 -11.38
CA LEU A 28 2.77 16.85 -10.96
C LEU A 28 2.27 18.16 -11.56
N ALA A 29 1.17 18.10 -12.31
CA ALA A 29 0.59 19.30 -12.92
C ALA A 29 0.23 20.32 -11.82
N PRO A 30 0.54 21.61 -11.99
CA PRO A 30 0.23 22.64 -10.98
C PRO A 30 -1.25 22.70 -10.60
N SER A 31 -2.15 22.29 -11.49
CA SER A 31 -3.60 22.21 -11.26
C SER A 31 -4.03 21.14 -10.24
N GLU A 32 -3.17 20.15 -9.99
CA GLU A 32 -3.43 19.07 -9.04
C GLU A 32 -2.82 19.34 -7.65
N ILE A 33 -2.01 20.37 -7.52
CA ILE A 33 -1.43 20.79 -6.23
C ILE A 33 -2.58 21.34 -5.36
N GLY A 34 -2.93 20.60 -4.32
CA GLY A 34 -3.98 20.97 -3.36
C GLY A 34 -5.31 20.25 -3.53
N ARG A 35 -5.50 19.39 -4.55
CA ARG A 35 -6.65 18.50 -4.62
C ARG A 35 -6.56 17.45 -3.51
N GLN A 36 -7.52 17.49 -2.59
CA GLN A 36 -7.58 16.52 -1.50
C GLN A 36 -8.27 15.23 -1.96
N VAL A 37 -7.65 14.09 -1.69
CA VAL A 37 -8.21 12.76 -1.91
C VAL A 37 -8.52 12.15 -0.55
N PRO A 38 -9.78 11.84 -0.23
CA PRO A 38 -10.11 11.14 1.00
C PRO A 38 -9.45 9.77 1.05
N VAL A 39 -8.92 9.41 2.24
CA VAL A 39 -8.39 8.07 2.52
C VAL A 39 -9.23 7.47 3.64
N LEU A 40 -9.91 6.37 3.36
CA LEU A 40 -10.69 5.62 4.34
C LEU A 40 -9.85 4.46 4.83
N MET A 41 -9.53 4.46 6.13
CA MET A 41 -8.66 3.46 6.74
C MET A 41 -9.48 2.41 7.48
N TYR A 42 -9.20 1.16 7.20
CA TYR A 42 -9.73 -0.04 7.83
C TYR A 42 -8.59 -0.97 8.23
N HIS A 43 -8.94 -2.08 8.90
CA HIS A 43 -8.00 -3.15 9.26
C HIS A 43 -8.63 -4.51 8.96
N ALA A 44 -9.32 -5.10 9.94
CA ALA A 44 -9.99 -6.39 9.83
C ALA A 44 -11.46 -6.26 9.38
N VAL A 45 -11.96 -7.27 8.69
CA VAL A 45 -13.36 -7.39 8.27
C VAL A 45 -13.95 -8.66 8.89
N GLY A 46 -14.93 -8.54 9.76
CA GLY A 46 -15.52 -9.73 10.41
C GLY A 46 -16.60 -9.38 11.42
N ASP A 47 -17.47 -10.37 11.68
CA ASP A 47 -18.47 -10.29 12.76
C ASP A 47 -17.88 -10.82 14.08
N ASP A 48 -16.92 -11.74 14.00
CA ASP A 48 -16.23 -12.31 15.15
C ASP A 48 -14.93 -11.51 15.41
N CYS A 49 -14.91 -10.81 16.54
CA CYS A 49 -13.76 -10.03 16.97
C CYS A 49 -12.79 -10.92 17.76
N TRP A 50 -11.69 -11.34 17.12
CA TRP A 50 -10.62 -12.11 17.77
C TRP A 50 -9.45 -11.23 18.27
N GLY A 51 -9.54 -9.91 18.08
CA GLY A 51 -8.54 -8.90 18.46
C GLY A 51 -9.18 -7.67 19.12
N GLU A 52 -8.65 -6.49 18.81
CA GLU A 52 -9.18 -5.23 19.30
C GLU A 52 -10.43 -4.82 18.53
N GLU A 53 -11.57 -4.71 19.19
CA GLU A 53 -12.90 -4.50 18.57
C GLU A 53 -12.93 -3.30 17.60
N HIS A 54 -12.24 -2.22 17.95
CA HIS A 54 -12.21 -1.02 17.13
C HIS A 54 -11.48 -1.15 15.79
N LEU A 55 -10.73 -2.25 15.58
CA LEU A 55 -10.08 -2.55 14.30
C LEU A 55 -10.99 -3.32 13.35
N PHE A 56 -12.15 -3.81 13.82
CA PHE A 56 -13.05 -4.61 13.02
C PHE A 56 -14.19 -3.77 12.44
N VAL A 57 -14.46 -3.98 11.16
CA VAL A 57 -15.69 -3.55 10.50
C VAL A 57 -16.50 -4.78 10.11
N ARG A 58 -17.80 -4.79 10.40
CA ARG A 58 -18.65 -5.91 10.00
C ARG A 58 -18.82 -5.96 8.48
N PRO A 59 -18.84 -7.16 7.86
CA PRO A 59 -18.98 -7.28 6.40
C PRO A 59 -20.18 -6.52 5.85
N ALA A 60 -21.33 -6.59 6.53
CA ALA A 60 -22.55 -5.89 6.13
C ALA A 60 -22.42 -4.35 6.20
N GLU A 61 -21.66 -3.84 7.17
CA GLU A 61 -21.41 -2.39 7.30
C GLU A 61 -20.43 -1.91 6.22
N LEU A 62 -19.35 -2.67 5.99
CA LEU A 62 -18.41 -2.37 4.92
C LEU A 62 -19.12 -2.37 3.57
N GLU A 63 -19.98 -3.37 3.32
CA GLU A 63 -20.76 -3.46 2.09
C GLU A 63 -21.66 -2.23 1.87
N GLN A 64 -22.35 -1.76 2.91
CA GLN A 64 -23.15 -0.54 2.83
C GLN A 64 -22.31 0.69 2.49
N GLN A 65 -21.09 0.78 3.04
CA GLN A 65 -20.17 1.89 2.73
C GLN A 65 -19.67 1.82 1.27
N LEU A 66 -19.30 0.64 0.78
CA LEU A 66 -18.91 0.46 -0.62
C LEU A 66 -20.07 0.75 -1.59
N GLN A 67 -21.28 0.31 -1.24
CA GLN A 67 -22.49 0.64 -1.99
C GLN A 67 -22.71 2.15 -2.06
N TYR A 68 -22.62 2.85 -0.92
CA TYR A 68 -22.73 4.30 -0.88
C TYR A 68 -21.70 4.99 -1.79
N LEU A 69 -20.43 4.56 -1.73
CA LEU A 69 -19.39 5.12 -2.60
C LEU A 69 -19.72 4.92 -4.08
N SER A 70 -20.19 3.70 -4.45
CA SER A 70 -20.58 3.37 -5.83
C SER A 70 -21.74 4.24 -6.31
N GLU A 71 -22.81 4.32 -5.53
CA GLU A 71 -24.04 5.06 -5.88
C GLU A 71 -23.81 6.58 -5.97
N ASN A 72 -22.80 7.11 -5.27
CA ASN A 72 -22.46 8.52 -5.26
C ASN A 72 -21.31 8.88 -6.22
N GLY A 73 -20.92 7.95 -7.09
CA GLY A 73 -19.95 8.20 -8.16
C GLY A 73 -18.51 8.38 -7.66
N TYR A 74 -18.16 7.81 -6.50
CA TYR A 74 -16.77 7.75 -6.06
C TYR A 74 -16.00 6.70 -6.84
N GLU A 75 -14.77 7.02 -7.20
CA GLU A 75 -13.84 6.16 -7.92
C GLU A 75 -12.70 5.76 -7.00
N THR A 76 -12.63 4.47 -6.64
CA THR A 76 -11.53 3.99 -5.80
C THR A 76 -10.25 3.89 -6.60
N ILE A 77 -9.17 4.47 -6.07
CA ILE A 77 -7.86 4.56 -6.73
C ILE A 77 -6.75 3.99 -5.85
N PHE A 78 -5.62 3.64 -6.46
CA PHE A 78 -4.39 3.32 -5.74
C PHE A 78 -3.54 4.57 -5.49
N PHE A 79 -2.53 4.47 -4.62
CA PHE A 79 -1.58 5.58 -4.38
C PHE A 79 -0.79 5.96 -5.64
N GLU A 80 -0.53 5.00 -6.52
CA GLU A 80 0.14 5.23 -7.79
C GLU A 80 -0.69 6.13 -8.75
N ASP A 81 -2.01 6.08 -8.63
CA ASP A 81 -2.93 6.88 -9.44
C ASP A 81 -2.91 8.38 -9.05
N LEU A 82 -2.36 8.74 -7.88
CA LEU A 82 -2.23 10.13 -7.43
C LEU A 82 -1.43 11.02 -8.40
N ALA A 83 -0.55 10.42 -9.20
CA ALA A 83 0.19 11.13 -10.25
C ALA A 83 -0.71 11.54 -11.44
N HIS A 84 -1.96 11.09 -11.49
CA HIS A 84 -2.88 11.25 -12.62
C HIS A 84 -4.31 11.53 -12.15
N LEU A 85 -4.47 12.38 -11.13
CA LEU A 85 -5.78 12.72 -10.54
C LEU A 85 -6.77 13.36 -11.52
N GLU A 86 -6.26 13.94 -12.60
CA GLU A 86 -7.07 14.51 -13.68
C GLU A 86 -7.99 13.47 -14.37
N ARG A 87 -7.70 12.18 -14.19
CA ARG A 87 -8.49 11.07 -14.78
C ARG A 87 -9.71 10.70 -13.97
N TYR A 88 -9.83 11.21 -12.75
CA TYR A 88 -10.85 10.80 -11.78
C TYR A 88 -11.70 12.00 -11.36
N GLU A 89 -13.02 11.83 -11.32
CA GLU A 89 -13.93 12.90 -10.92
C GLU A 89 -14.03 12.98 -9.39
N LYS A 90 -14.27 11.85 -8.73
CA LYS A 90 -14.41 11.74 -7.26
C LYS A 90 -13.50 10.66 -6.69
N PRO A 91 -12.16 10.83 -6.73
CA PRO A 91 -11.24 9.81 -6.24
C PRO A 91 -11.33 9.62 -4.73
N VAL A 92 -11.24 8.36 -4.30
CA VAL A 92 -11.12 7.96 -2.90
C VAL A 92 -10.15 6.79 -2.80
N ILE A 93 -9.36 6.71 -1.73
CA ILE A 93 -8.47 5.58 -1.47
C ILE A 93 -9.04 4.78 -0.30
N LEU A 94 -9.19 3.47 -0.49
CA LEU A 94 -9.49 2.53 0.58
C LEU A 94 -8.20 1.86 1.03
N THR A 95 -7.91 1.90 2.34
CA THR A 95 -6.74 1.23 2.92
C THR A 95 -7.14 0.24 3.97
N PHE A 96 -6.42 -0.89 4.03
CA PHE A 96 -6.57 -1.93 5.03
C PHE A 96 -5.20 -2.23 5.61
N ASP A 97 -5.00 -1.92 6.88
CA ASP A 97 -3.71 -2.07 7.52
C ASP A 97 -3.53 -3.48 8.10
N ASP A 98 -2.30 -3.87 8.44
CA ASP A 98 -1.85 -5.11 9.06
C ASP A 98 -1.88 -6.37 8.18
N GLY A 99 -2.70 -6.44 7.14
CA GLY A 99 -2.79 -7.59 6.24
C GLY A 99 -3.45 -8.81 6.88
N TYR A 100 -4.66 -8.65 7.41
CA TYR A 100 -5.46 -9.73 7.96
C TYR A 100 -6.00 -10.67 6.86
N ASP A 101 -6.18 -11.95 7.16
CA ASP A 101 -6.62 -12.98 6.21
C ASP A 101 -8.08 -12.82 5.76
N ASP A 102 -8.89 -12.14 6.56
CA ASP A 102 -10.26 -11.72 6.19
C ASP A 102 -10.26 -10.74 5.01
N ASN A 103 -9.20 -10.02 4.78
CA ASN A 103 -9.07 -9.18 3.58
C ASN A 103 -9.05 -10.01 2.28
N TYR A 104 -8.68 -11.28 2.35
CA TYR A 104 -8.82 -12.19 1.22
C TYR A 104 -10.22 -12.83 1.18
N THR A 105 -10.73 -13.30 2.32
CA THR A 105 -11.95 -14.10 2.36
C THR A 105 -13.23 -13.27 2.34
N LEU A 106 -13.23 -12.06 2.90
CA LEU A 106 -14.40 -11.21 3.03
C LEU A 106 -14.30 -9.90 2.23
N LEU A 107 -13.15 -9.21 2.24
CA LEU A 107 -13.00 -7.97 1.49
C LEU A 107 -12.94 -8.19 -0.02
N LEU A 108 -12.10 -9.12 -0.52
CA LEU A 108 -11.92 -9.30 -1.98
C LEU A 108 -13.25 -9.56 -2.73
N PRO A 109 -14.17 -10.42 -2.24
CA PRO A 109 -15.48 -10.59 -2.88
C PRO A 109 -16.31 -9.30 -2.96
N LEU A 110 -16.24 -8.45 -1.93
CA LEU A 110 -16.94 -7.16 -1.94
C LEU A 110 -16.30 -6.19 -2.95
N LEU A 111 -14.97 -6.13 -3.02
CA LEU A 111 -14.28 -5.34 -4.04
C LEU A 111 -14.64 -5.79 -5.47
N GLN A 112 -14.74 -7.10 -5.69
CA GLN A 112 -15.17 -7.67 -6.97
C GLN A 112 -16.62 -7.29 -7.30
N LYS A 113 -17.52 -7.37 -6.32
CA LYS A 113 -18.95 -7.04 -6.49
C LYS A 113 -19.15 -5.59 -6.92
N TYR A 114 -18.42 -4.65 -6.31
CA TYR A 114 -18.55 -3.22 -6.58
C TYR A 114 -17.52 -2.67 -7.57
N HIS A 115 -16.65 -3.52 -8.13
CA HIS A 115 -15.54 -3.13 -9.02
C HIS A 115 -14.63 -2.07 -8.41
N MET A 116 -14.36 -2.19 -7.12
CA MET A 116 -13.57 -1.23 -6.33
C MET A 116 -12.15 -1.72 -6.10
N LYS A 117 -11.25 -0.74 -5.91
CA LYS A 117 -9.84 -0.96 -5.59
C LYS A 117 -9.58 -0.70 -4.11
N ALA A 118 -8.62 -1.41 -3.51
CA ALA A 118 -8.13 -1.17 -2.17
C ALA A 118 -6.61 -1.36 -2.09
N THR A 119 -5.96 -0.66 -1.16
CA THR A 119 -4.56 -0.87 -0.81
C THR A 119 -4.49 -1.60 0.53
N ILE A 120 -3.74 -2.71 0.59
CA ILE A 120 -3.46 -3.41 1.83
C ILE A 120 -2.02 -3.09 2.24
N PHE A 121 -1.85 -2.49 3.42
CA PHE A 121 -0.54 -2.28 4.04
C PHE A 121 -0.19 -3.48 4.91
N MET A 122 0.64 -4.37 4.37
CA MET A 122 1.00 -5.64 4.99
C MET A 122 2.20 -5.50 5.93
N ILE A 123 2.09 -6.02 7.15
CA ILE A 123 3.23 -6.27 8.04
C ILE A 123 4.02 -7.44 7.46
N ALA A 124 5.16 -7.17 6.85
CA ALA A 124 5.86 -8.18 6.05
C ALA A 124 6.41 -9.35 6.88
N GLY A 125 6.71 -9.13 8.17
CA GLY A 125 7.18 -10.17 9.08
C GLY A 125 6.08 -11.15 9.50
N ASP A 126 4.81 -10.78 9.31
CA ASP A 126 3.65 -11.56 9.74
C ASP A 126 3.03 -12.41 8.63
N ILE A 127 3.62 -12.40 7.42
CA ILE A 127 3.10 -13.21 6.28
C ILE A 127 2.99 -14.68 6.69
N GLY A 128 1.76 -15.23 6.58
CA GLY A 128 1.46 -16.62 6.93
C GLY A 128 1.34 -16.90 8.43
N GLY A 129 1.39 -15.87 9.26
CA GLY A 129 1.11 -15.96 10.69
C GLY A 129 -0.38 -16.15 11.00
N PRO A 130 -0.75 -16.31 12.29
CA PRO A 130 -2.16 -16.41 12.71
C PRO A 130 -2.96 -15.17 12.26
N HIS A 131 -4.13 -15.40 11.66
CA HIS A 131 -5.02 -14.36 11.13
C HIS A 131 -4.34 -13.38 10.13
N LYS A 132 -3.27 -13.81 9.44
CA LYS A 132 -2.56 -12.99 8.46
C LYS A 132 -2.58 -13.62 7.08
N LEU A 133 -2.54 -12.77 6.08
CA LEU A 133 -2.47 -13.18 4.68
C LEU A 133 -1.25 -14.08 4.41
N THR A 134 -1.48 -15.18 3.74
CA THR A 134 -0.43 -16.08 3.25
C THR A 134 0.14 -15.58 1.92
N GLN A 135 1.34 -16.04 1.56
CA GLN A 135 1.96 -15.68 0.29
C GLN A 135 1.09 -16.01 -0.95
N PRO A 136 0.41 -17.18 -1.04
CA PRO A 136 -0.53 -17.43 -2.14
C PRO A 136 -1.66 -16.41 -2.21
N GLN A 137 -2.30 -16.07 -1.07
CA GLN A 137 -3.37 -15.08 -0.99
C GLN A 137 -2.90 -13.69 -1.44
N LEU A 138 -1.70 -13.25 -1.00
CA LEU A 138 -1.10 -11.98 -1.44
C LEU A 138 -0.92 -11.94 -2.97
N ARG A 139 -0.53 -13.05 -3.60
CA ARG A 139 -0.42 -13.15 -5.06
C ARG A 139 -1.77 -13.05 -5.75
N GLU A 140 -2.77 -13.77 -5.27
CA GLU A 140 -4.11 -13.75 -5.84
C GLU A 140 -4.75 -12.38 -5.71
N LEU A 141 -4.63 -11.72 -4.54
CA LEU A 141 -5.06 -10.34 -4.31
C LEU A 141 -4.41 -9.39 -5.33
N THR A 142 -3.09 -9.48 -5.52
CA THR A 142 -2.35 -8.65 -6.47
C THR A 142 -2.75 -8.94 -7.92
N GLN A 143 -2.98 -10.22 -8.27
CA GLN A 143 -3.39 -10.64 -9.61
C GLN A 143 -4.82 -10.25 -9.96
N SER A 144 -5.69 -10.06 -8.97
CA SER A 144 -7.07 -9.59 -9.18
C SER A 144 -7.12 -8.22 -9.87
N GLY A 145 -6.06 -7.42 -9.77
CA GLY A 145 -6.02 -6.04 -10.24
C GLY A 145 -6.83 -5.06 -9.38
N LEU A 146 -7.50 -5.56 -8.33
CA LEU A 146 -8.31 -4.75 -7.40
C LEU A 146 -7.59 -4.43 -6.10
N VAL A 147 -6.44 -5.08 -5.83
CA VAL A 147 -5.69 -4.88 -4.59
C VAL A 147 -4.23 -4.55 -4.88
N SER A 148 -3.76 -3.46 -4.28
CA SER A 148 -2.34 -3.08 -4.22
C SER A 148 -1.78 -3.46 -2.85
N ILE A 149 -0.72 -4.29 -2.82
CA ILE A 149 -0.05 -4.67 -1.57
C ILE A 149 1.12 -3.72 -1.33
N GLN A 150 1.10 -3.02 -0.20
CA GLN A 150 2.06 -2.01 0.19
C GLN A 150 2.67 -2.33 1.57
N SER A 151 3.66 -1.56 2.02
CA SER A 151 4.42 -1.85 3.24
C SER A 151 3.81 -1.24 4.49
N HIS A 152 3.64 -2.05 5.54
CA HIS A 152 3.39 -1.61 6.92
C HIS A 152 4.60 -1.90 7.83
N GLY A 153 5.81 -1.82 7.27
CA GLY A 153 7.03 -2.22 7.94
C GLY A 153 7.24 -3.73 7.96
N TRP A 154 8.31 -4.15 8.65
CA TRP A 154 8.61 -5.57 8.88
C TRP A 154 7.99 -6.08 10.19
N SER A 155 8.12 -5.30 11.27
CA SER A 155 7.87 -5.73 12.64
C SER A 155 6.73 -4.98 13.36
N HIS A 156 6.02 -4.10 12.66
CA HIS A 156 4.95 -3.24 13.22
C HIS A 156 5.39 -2.35 14.39
N LYS A 157 6.67 -2.01 14.47
CA LYS A 157 7.18 -1.08 15.48
C LYS A 157 7.06 0.36 15.03
N ASN A 158 6.87 1.29 15.97
CA ASN A 158 6.89 2.72 15.69
C ASN A 158 8.19 3.12 14.98
N MET A 159 8.10 3.61 13.76
CA MET A 159 9.28 3.97 12.97
C MET A 159 9.98 5.22 13.52
N ALA A 160 9.23 6.12 14.17
CA ALA A 160 9.78 7.31 14.82
C ALA A 160 10.72 6.99 16.00
N ASP A 161 10.56 5.82 16.63
CA ASP A 161 11.40 5.38 17.76
C ASP A 161 12.65 4.62 17.31
N MET A 162 12.83 4.42 15.99
CA MET A 162 13.96 3.67 15.45
C MET A 162 15.16 4.56 15.16
N GLY A 163 16.35 4.07 15.49
CA GLY A 163 17.58 4.65 14.97
C GLY A 163 17.72 4.37 13.46
N TRP A 164 18.47 5.23 12.76
CA TRP A 164 18.60 5.21 11.30
C TRP A 164 18.87 3.83 10.70
N THR A 165 19.83 3.08 11.25
CA THR A 165 20.17 1.74 10.75
C THR A 165 19.01 0.75 10.89
N ALA A 166 18.30 0.79 12.03
CA ALA A 166 17.15 -0.06 12.28
C ALA A 166 16.00 0.27 11.32
N LEU A 167 15.72 1.56 11.11
CA LEU A 167 14.70 2.02 10.17
C LEU A 167 14.99 1.58 8.73
N VAL A 168 16.23 1.72 8.27
CA VAL A 168 16.63 1.25 6.93
C VAL A 168 16.44 -0.26 6.81
N CYS A 169 16.84 -1.04 7.81
CA CYS A 169 16.64 -2.49 7.82
C CYS A 169 15.15 -2.86 7.82
N GLU A 170 14.33 -2.18 8.62
CA GLU A 170 12.88 -2.37 8.71
C GLU A 170 12.22 -2.22 7.33
N LEU A 171 12.51 -1.11 6.65
CA LEU A 171 11.95 -0.80 5.35
C LEU A 171 12.47 -1.72 4.23
N LEU A 172 13.77 -1.98 4.19
CA LEU A 172 14.36 -2.83 3.15
C LEU A 172 13.91 -4.29 3.27
N ARG A 173 13.85 -4.84 4.49
CA ARG A 173 13.35 -6.21 4.72
C ARG A 173 11.89 -6.35 4.30
N SER A 174 11.04 -5.40 4.70
CA SER A 174 9.65 -5.36 4.29
C SER A 174 9.52 -5.28 2.78
N LYS A 175 10.19 -4.34 2.14
CA LYS A 175 10.15 -4.16 0.68
C LYS A 175 10.57 -5.42 -0.07
N LEU A 176 11.67 -6.07 0.35
CA LEU A 176 12.16 -7.29 -0.29
C LEU A 176 11.17 -8.44 -0.14
N ALA A 177 10.68 -8.68 1.10
CA ALA A 177 9.75 -9.76 1.37
C ALA A 177 8.45 -9.62 0.58
N LEU A 178 7.84 -8.43 0.56
CA LEU A 178 6.62 -8.15 -0.20
C LEU A 178 6.86 -8.26 -1.70
N THR A 179 8.01 -7.79 -2.21
CA THR A 179 8.35 -7.96 -3.63
C THR A 179 8.38 -9.44 -4.03
N LEU A 180 9.01 -10.28 -3.21
CA LEU A 180 9.08 -11.72 -3.45
C LEU A 180 7.71 -12.41 -3.28
N ALA A 181 6.91 -11.98 -2.31
CA ALA A 181 5.59 -12.54 -2.06
C ALA A 181 4.58 -12.18 -3.16
N CYS A 182 4.52 -10.93 -3.57
CA CYS A 182 3.49 -10.41 -4.47
C CYS A 182 3.91 -10.36 -5.94
N GLY A 183 5.22 -10.42 -6.23
CA GLY A 183 5.77 -10.20 -7.57
C GLY A 183 5.73 -8.73 -8.03
N ARG A 184 5.41 -7.80 -7.14
CA ARG A 184 5.40 -6.34 -7.39
C ARG A 184 6.15 -5.62 -6.28
N VAL A 185 6.84 -4.53 -6.64
CA VAL A 185 7.61 -3.72 -5.69
C VAL A 185 6.67 -2.75 -4.97
N PRO A 186 6.60 -2.77 -3.62
CA PRO A 186 5.87 -1.76 -2.87
C PRO A 186 6.45 -0.35 -3.10
N THR A 187 5.59 0.64 -3.26
CA THR A 187 5.93 2.04 -3.53
C THR A 187 5.46 2.99 -2.43
N ALA A 188 4.60 2.51 -1.53
CA ALA A 188 4.05 3.27 -0.41
C ALA A 188 4.31 2.56 0.93
N VAL A 189 4.35 3.35 2.00
CA VAL A 189 4.47 2.88 3.39
C VAL A 189 3.39 3.55 4.22
N SER A 190 2.65 2.76 5.01
CA SER A 190 1.86 3.24 6.15
C SER A 190 2.70 3.09 7.42
N TYR A 191 2.74 4.14 8.24
CA TYR A 191 3.50 4.12 9.50
C TYR A 191 2.72 3.36 10.57
N PRO A 192 3.28 2.27 11.16
CA PRO A 192 2.64 1.60 12.28
C PRO A 192 2.27 2.57 13.40
N ASN A 193 1.05 2.47 13.91
CA ASN A 193 0.48 3.35 14.95
C ASN A 193 0.53 4.84 14.60
N GLY A 194 0.66 5.20 13.33
CA GLY A 194 0.78 6.58 12.87
C GLY A 194 2.10 7.29 13.27
N LYS A 195 3.16 6.54 13.58
CA LYS A 195 4.42 7.08 14.13
C LYS A 195 5.65 6.56 13.42
#